data_2e0ddc037229774bb9bd764be7ff6f22
#
_entry.id   2e0ddc037229774bb9bd764be7ff6f22
#
_cell.length_a   1.000
_cell.length_b   1.000
_cell.length_c   1.000
_cell.angle_alpha   90.00
_cell.angle_beta   90.00
_cell.angle_gamma   90.00
#
_symmetry.space_group_name_H-M   'P 1'
#
loop_
_entity.id
_entity.type
_entity.pdbx_description
1 polymer ?
#
loop_
_entity_poly.entity_id
_entity_poly.type
_entity_poly.pdbx_seq_one_letter_code
_entity_poly.pdbx_strand_id
1 'polypeptide(L)'
;KAELPQLLRTIPQLEPAERAAIGAAGNAARGQIERALELKEADLAAGEIAADDAIDVSLPGAPSLPVGHVHLITQTRRDIEDVFLGLGFQVAEGPEVELVEYTFDALNTDVTHPSRARTDTFYIDDDTVLRVHTSPVQVRAMIAQPPPIYVIAPGRVYRPDNDATHTPQFHQVEGLAVDEGVTLADLKGTLLAFARAIFGPDRDVLLRPHFFPFTEPSVEVDVSCFNCDAGYMRDGSRCPLCKGSGWLEVLGAGMVDPNVFDYVREYGYDPDKVTGFAFGMGVERIAMLRHGVPDLRLYFDGDLRFLRQFGAR
;
A
#
# COMPACT_ATOMS: atom_id res chain seq x y z
N LYS A 1 -32.64 -43.84 -33.79
CA LYS A 1 -32.68 -44.95 -32.79
C LYS A 1 -31.66 -45.97 -33.23
N ALA A 2 -30.79 -46.42 -32.30
CA ALA A 2 -29.73 -47.35 -32.65
C ALA A 2 -30.28 -48.67 -33.16
N GLU A 3 -29.77 -49.15 -34.32
CA GLU A 3 -30.28 -50.35 -35.01
C GLU A 3 -30.02 -51.64 -34.22
N LEU A 4 -28.83 -51.79 -33.58
CA LEU A 4 -28.45 -53.02 -32.86
C LEU A 4 -29.43 -53.35 -31.69
N PRO A 5 -29.86 -52.42 -30.81
CA PRO A 5 -30.88 -52.69 -29.78
C PRO A 5 -32.24 -53.07 -30.35
N GLN A 6 -32.59 -52.60 -31.55
CA GLN A 6 -33.84 -53.00 -32.23
C GLN A 6 -33.75 -54.41 -32.74
N LEU A 7 -32.62 -54.75 -33.34
CA LEU A 7 -32.34 -56.10 -33.88
C LEU A 7 -32.32 -57.14 -32.76
N LEU A 8 -31.66 -56.85 -31.61
CA LEU A 8 -31.65 -57.72 -30.45
C LEU A 8 -33.05 -57.97 -29.85
N ARG A 9 -33.98 -57.04 -29.95
CA ARG A 9 -35.37 -57.20 -29.53
C ARG A 9 -36.18 -58.14 -30.39
N THR A 10 -35.75 -58.50 -31.60
CA THR A 10 -36.43 -59.44 -32.51
C THR A 10 -35.96 -60.90 -32.27
N ILE A 11 -34.90 -61.14 -31.51
CA ILE A 11 -34.35 -62.50 -31.24
C ILE A 11 -35.42 -63.46 -30.69
N PRO A 12 -36.33 -63.06 -29.74
CA PRO A 12 -37.38 -63.96 -29.28
C PRO A 12 -38.33 -64.44 -30.33
N GLN A 13 -38.40 -63.77 -31.47
CA GLN A 13 -39.33 -64.10 -32.57
C GLN A 13 -38.70 -65.03 -33.63
N LEU A 14 -37.39 -65.34 -33.49
CA LEU A 14 -36.67 -66.19 -34.41
C LEU A 14 -36.83 -67.70 -34.07
N GLU A 15 -36.52 -68.58 -35.01
CA GLU A 15 -36.48 -70.00 -34.78
C GLU A 15 -35.44 -70.38 -33.69
N PRO A 16 -35.71 -71.38 -32.82
CA PRO A 16 -34.83 -71.70 -31.69
C PRO A 16 -33.39 -72.01 -32.07
N ALA A 17 -33.09 -72.56 -33.23
CA ALA A 17 -31.77 -72.85 -33.72
C ALA A 17 -30.96 -71.58 -34.07
N GLU A 18 -31.61 -70.51 -34.44
CA GLU A 18 -30.96 -69.25 -34.85
C GLU A 18 -30.74 -68.28 -33.70
N ARG A 19 -31.52 -68.39 -32.62
CA ARG A 19 -31.48 -67.46 -31.48
C ARG A 19 -30.11 -67.41 -30.83
N ALA A 20 -29.44 -68.56 -30.64
CA ALA A 20 -28.16 -68.65 -30.02
C ALA A 20 -27.05 -67.97 -30.86
N ALA A 21 -27.06 -68.21 -32.16
CA ALA A 21 -26.05 -67.66 -33.06
C ALA A 21 -26.19 -66.15 -33.26
N ILE A 22 -27.43 -65.67 -33.43
CA ILE A 22 -27.72 -64.26 -33.59
C ILE A 22 -27.53 -63.50 -32.27
N GLY A 23 -27.87 -64.10 -31.13
CA GLY A 23 -27.62 -63.52 -29.80
C GLY A 23 -26.10 -63.39 -29.52
N ALA A 24 -25.31 -64.42 -29.86
CA ALA A 24 -23.86 -64.35 -29.72
C ALA A 24 -23.21 -63.27 -30.63
N ALA A 25 -23.65 -63.20 -31.89
CA ALA A 25 -23.19 -62.18 -32.83
C ALA A 25 -23.58 -60.74 -32.37
N GLY A 26 -24.81 -60.59 -31.87
CA GLY A 26 -25.29 -59.29 -31.34
C GLY A 26 -24.50 -58.84 -30.10
N ASN A 27 -24.19 -59.73 -29.19
CA ASN A 27 -23.36 -59.46 -28.02
C ASN A 27 -21.92 -59.13 -28.41
N ALA A 28 -21.35 -59.87 -29.41
CA ALA A 28 -20.01 -59.57 -29.92
C ALA A 28 -19.95 -58.16 -30.57
N ALA A 29 -20.93 -57.83 -31.38
CA ALA A 29 -21.04 -56.50 -32.00
C ALA A 29 -21.19 -55.37 -30.95
N ARG A 30 -22.03 -55.61 -29.92
CA ARG A 30 -22.19 -54.67 -28.81
C ARG A 30 -20.85 -54.44 -28.08
N GLY A 31 -20.12 -55.49 -27.73
CA GLY A 31 -18.80 -55.40 -27.07
C GLY A 31 -17.73 -54.72 -27.94
N GLN A 32 -17.83 -54.83 -29.28
CA GLN A 32 -16.95 -54.10 -30.21
C GLN A 32 -17.27 -52.59 -30.21
N ILE A 33 -18.56 -52.25 -30.24
CA ILE A 33 -19.01 -50.82 -30.19
C ILE A 33 -18.62 -50.18 -28.86
N GLU A 34 -18.86 -50.87 -27.75
CA GLU A 34 -18.50 -50.37 -26.40
C GLU A 34 -16.98 -50.11 -26.28
N ARG A 35 -16.15 -51.04 -26.74
CA ARG A 35 -14.68 -50.84 -26.77
C ARG A 35 -14.26 -49.70 -27.70
N ALA A 36 -14.86 -49.57 -28.86
CA ALA A 36 -14.54 -48.49 -29.78
C ALA A 36 -14.98 -47.11 -29.22
N LEU A 37 -16.06 -47.04 -28.44
CA LEU A 37 -16.51 -45.82 -27.74
C LEU A 37 -15.50 -45.46 -26.65
N GLU A 38 -15.14 -46.42 -25.79
CA GLU A 38 -14.13 -46.19 -24.72
C GLU A 38 -12.81 -45.66 -25.26
N LEU A 39 -12.33 -46.25 -26.36
CA LEU A 39 -11.09 -45.79 -27.02
C LEU A 39 -11.24 -44.38 -27.57
N LYS A 40 -12.40 -44.06 -28.14
CA LYS A 40 -12.65 -42.72 -28.67
C LYS A 40 -12.84 -41.66 -27.60
N GLU A 41 -13.48 -42.00 -26.49
CA GLU A 41 -13.58 -41.16 -25.33
C GLU A 41 -12.22 -40.87 -24.70
N ALA A 42 -11.38 -41.89 -24.57
CA ALA A 42 -9.98 -41.74 -24.08
C ALA A 42 -9.13 -40.88 -25.03
N ASP A 43 -9.27 -41.04 -26.33
CA ASP A 43 -8.57 -40.26 -27.35
C ASP A 43 -9.03 -38.75 -27.31
N LEU A 44 -10.31 -38.51 -27.16
CA LEU A 44 -10.84 -37.14 -27.02
C LEU A 44 -10.38 -36.49 -25.72
N ALA A 45 -10.44 -37.21 -24.61
CA ALA A 45 -9.97 -36.70 -23.31
C ALA A 45 -8.46 -36.39 -23.34
N ALA A 46 -7.65 -37.25 -23.98
CA ALA A 46 -6.23 -37.00 -24.19
C ALA A 46 -5.97 -35.80 -25.10
N GLY A 47 -6.83 -35.57 -26.10
CA GLY A 47 -6.75 -34.41 -27.00
C GLY A 47 -7.11 -33.10 -26.32
N GLU A 48 -8.09 -33.10 -25.41
CA GLU A 48 -8.46 -31.91 -24.60
C GLU A 48 -7.36 -31.52 -23.61
N ILE A 49 -6.74 -32.52 -22.96
CA ILE A 49 -5.59 -32.28 -22.06
C ILE A 49 -4.38 -31.75 -22.84
N ALA A 50 -4.16 -32.23 -24.08
CA ALA A 50 -3.02 -31.82 -24.90
C ALA A 50 -3.17 -30.40 -25.49
N ALA A 51 -4.39 -29.83 -25.58
CA ALA A 51 -4.61 -28.55 -26.20
C ALA A 51 -4.46 -27.35 -25.20
N ASP A 52 -4.86 -27.53 -23.94
CA ASP A 52 -4.91 -26.43 -22.97
C ASP A 52 -3.74 -26.44 -21.95
N ASP A 53 -3.09 -27.58 -21.69
CA ASP A 53 -2.06 -27.76 -20.66
C ASP A 53 -0.75 -28.36 -21.18
N ALA A 54 -0.42 -28.20 -22.44
CA ALA A 54 0.83 -28.71 -22.99
C ALA A 54 2.02 -27.92 -22.41
N ILE A 55 2.47 -28.33 -21.23
CA ILE A 55 3.78 -27.91 -20.73
C ILE A 55 4.81 -28.41 -21.75
N ASP A 56 5.44 -27.48 -22.47
CA ASP A 56 6.55 -27.79 -23.32
C ASP A 56 7.75 -28.24 -22.47
N VAL A 57 7.88 -29.56 -22.34
CA VAL A 57 8.97 -30.19 -21.57
C VAL A 57 10.36 -29.99 -22.20
N SER A 58 10.47 -29.45 -23.43
CA SER A 58 11.73 -29.09 -24.06
C SER A 58 12.23 -27.71 -23.59
N LEU A 59 11.35 -26.87 -23.01
CA LEU A 59 11.77 -25.63 -22.40
C LEU A 59 12.47 -25.88 -21.06
N PRO A 60 13.52 -25.11 -20.73
CA PRO A 60 14.09 -25.15 -19.38
C PRO A 60 13.01 -24.88 -18.37
N GLY A 61 12.92 -25.70 -17.33
CA GLY A 61 11.98 -25.47 -16.22
C GLY A 61 12.09 -24.07 -15.67
N ALA A 62 10.99 -23.49 -15.23
CA ALA A 62 11.01 -22.19 -14.57
C ALA A 62 12.05 -22.23 -13.44
N PRO A 63 12.94 -21.25 -13.34
CA PRO A 63 13.94 -21.25 -12.30
C PRO A 63 13.23 -21.32 -10.94
N SER A 64 13.52 -22.36 -10.18
CA SER A 64 12.96 -22.61 -8.85
C SER A 64 13.51 -21.65 -7.79
N LEU A 65 14.34 -20.69 -8.19
CA LEU A 65 14.84 -19.67 -7.29
C LEU A 65 13.68 -18.73 -6.92
N PRO A 66 13.37 -18.58 -5.64
CA PRO A 66 12.40 -17.59 -5.22
C PRO A 66 12.92 -16.22 -5.65
N VAL A 67 12.20 -15.57 -6.55
CA VAL A 67 12.47 -14.17 -6.88
C VAL A 67 12.18 -13.40 -5.60
N GLY A 68 13.19 -12.72 -5.05
CA GLY A 68 13.02 -11.87 -3.88
C GLY A 68 12.07 -10.72 -4.22
N HIS A 69 11.18 -10.40 -3.30
CA HIS A 69 10.27 -9.26 -3.42
C HIS A 69 10.69 -8.16 -2.45
N VAL A 70 10.64 -6.92 -2.89
CA VAL A 70 10.83 -5.77 -2.00
C VAL A 70 9.62 -5.71 -1.06
N HIS A 71 9.89 -5.52 0.23
CA HIS A 71 8.82 -5.42 1.24
C HIS A 71 7.87 -4.25 0.91
N LEU A 72 6.56 -4.43 1.15
CA LEU A 72 5.53 -3.48 0.73
C LEU A 72 5.74 -2.06 1.31
N ILE A 73 6.19 -1.96 2.55
CA ILE A 73 6.55 -0.67 3.16
C ILE A 73 7.71 0.00 2.41
N THR A 74 8.73 -0.77 2.01
CA THR A 74 9.85 -0.23 1.24
C THR A 74 9.42 0.21 -0.16
N GLN A 75 8.51 -0.54 -0.82
CA GLN A 75 7.94 -0.13 -2.11
C GLN A 75 7.16 1.18 -1.95
N THR A 76 6.25 1.25 -0.96
CA THR A 76 5.43 2.44 -0.71
C THR A 76 6.30 3.67 -0.38
N ARG A 77 7.35 3.49 0.44
CA ARG A 77 8.29 4.57 0.76
C ARG A 77 8.99 5.09 -0.50
N ARG A 78 9.48 4.20 -1.36
CA ARG A 78 10.13 4.59 -2.64
C ARG A 78 9.15 5.31 -3.56
N ASP A 79 7.92 4.82 -3.68
CA ASP A 79 6.90 5.48 -4.50
C ASP A 79 6.61 6.92 -3.99
N ILE A 80 6.60 7.14 -2.66
CA ILE A 80 6.45 8.47 -2.05
C ILE A 80 7.67 9.33 -2.35
N GLU A 81 8.88 8.82 -2.14
CA GLU A 81 10.14 9.51 -2.42
C GLU A 81 10.20 9.94 -3.90
N ASP A 82 9.89 9.04 -4.84
CA ASP A 82 9.90 9.31 -6.28
C ASP A 82 8.95 10.45 -6.68
N VAL A 83 7.78 10.54 -6.05
CA VAL A 83 6.83 11.64 -6.29
C VAL A 83 7.45 12.97 -5.88
N PHE A 84 8.02 13.07 -4.67
CA PHE A 84 8.58 14.32 -4.19
C PHE A 84 9.90 14.68 -4.88
N LEU A 85 10.74 13.71 -5.24
CA LEU A 85 11.90 13.94 -6.09
C LEU A 85 11.48 14.53 -7.44
N GLY A 86 10.39 14.00 -8.02
CA GLY A 86 9.80 14.54 -9.25
C GLY A 86 9.24 15.98 -9.12
N LEU A 87 8.89 16.39 -7.90
CA LEU A 87 8.48 17.76 -7.57
C LEU A 87 9.66 18.69 -7.21
N GLY A 88 10.89 18.19 -7.24
CA GLY A 88 12.11 18.98 -6.98
C GLY A 88 12.59 18.94 -5.52
N PHE A 89 12.01 18.11 -4.66
CA PHE A 89 12.52 17.92 -3.31
C PHE A 89 13.79 17.05 -3.33
N GLN A 90 14.61 17.18 -2.29
CA GLN A 90 15.79 16.36 -2.04
C GLN A 90 15.54 15.46 -0.83
N VAL A 91 16.18 14.29 -0.79
CA VAL A 91 16.11 13.42 0.39
C VAL A 91 17.14 13.86 1.42
N ALA A 92 16.69 14.11 2.64
CA ALA A 92 17.53 14.38 3.80
C ALA A 92 17.44 13.22 4.80
N GLU A 93 18.56 12.84 5.40
CA GLU A 93 18.64 11.78 6.39
C GLU A 93 19.16 12.32 7.72
N GLY A 94 18.82 11.66 8.82
CA GLY A 94 19.26 12.00 10.16
C GLY A 94 19.17 10.83 11.13
N PRO A 95 19.73 10.96 12.34
CA PRO A 95 19.79 9.90 13.33
C PRO A 95 18.40 9.52 13.88
N GLU A 96 18.23 8.24 14.23
CA GLU A 96 17.02 7.75 14.91
C GLU A 96 17.06 8.02 16.42
N VAL A 97 18.26 7.98 17.00
CA VAL A 97 18.53 8.45 18.37
C VAL A 97 18.87 9.92 18.27
N GLU A 98 18.00 10.76 18.81
CA GLU A 98 18.04 12.20 18.56
C GLU A 98 18.03 12.99 19.88
N LEU A 99 18.50 14.22 19.82
CA LEU A 99 18.48 15.14 20.95
C LEU A 99 17.04 15.63 21.22
N VAL A 100 16.70 15.76 22.49
CA VAL A 100 15.46 16.39 22.96
C VAL A 100 15.30 17.79 22.35
N GLU A 101 16.41 18.55 22.30
CA GLU A 101 16.50 19.86 21.68
C GLU A 101 15.93 19.89 20.25
N TYR A 102 16.38 19.00 19.36
CA TYR A 102 15.90 18.97 17.97
C TYR A 102 14.53 18.30 17.81
N THR A 103 14.18 17.38 18.73
CA THR A 103 12.91 16.69 18.68
C THR A 103 11.77 17.57 19.15
N PHE A 104 12.00 18.48 20.08
CA PHE A 104 10.96 19.26 20.73
C PHE A 104 11.23 20.76 20.75
N ASP A 105 12.39 21.22 21.29
CA ASP A 105 12.62 22.64 21.56
C ASP A 105 12.71 23.44 20.26
N ALA A 106 13.49 22.97 19.28
CA ALA A 106 13.61 23.57 17.95
C ALA A 106 12.32 23.55 17.15
N LEU A 107 11.33 22.74 17.57
CA LEU A 107 10.04 22.57 16.93
C LEU A 107 8.92 23.24 17.74
N ASN A 108 9.26 24.26 18.54
CA ASN A 108 8.27 25.05 19.30
C ASN A 108 7.36 24.19 20.21
N THR A 109 7.83 23.02 20.65
CA THR A 109 7.05 22.12 21.50
C THR A 109 7.33 22.46 22.97
N ASP A 110 6.31 22.99 23.67
CA ASP A 110 6.41 23.40 25.08
C ASP A 110 6.84 22.24 25.99
N VAL A 111 7.58 22.56 27.08
CA VAL A 111 8.07 21.56 28.04
C VAL A 111 6.96 20.77 28.73
N THR A 112 5.74 21.33 28.79
CA THR A 112 4.54 20.68 29.36
C THR A 112 3.74 19.90 28.33
N HIS A 113 4.15 19.89 27.06
CA HIS A 113 3.39 19.23 26.01
C HIS A 113 3.33 17.70 26.25
N PRO A 114 2.15 17.06 26.12
CA PRO A 114 1.98 15.62 26.41
C PRO A 114 2.96 14.72 25.66
N SER A 115 3.31 15.03 24.39
CA SER A 115 4.25 14.23 23.60
C SER A 115 5.64 14.11 24.21
N ARG A 116 6.03 15.01 25.15
CA ARG A 116 7.28 14.94 25.89
C ARG A 116 7.25 13.98 27.09
N ALA A 117 6.05 13.49 27.44
CA ALA A 117 5.92 12.55 28.56
C ALA A 117 6.62 11.22 28.24
N ARG A 118 7.23 10.60 29.27
CA ARG A 118 7.85 9.27 29.13
C ARG A 118 6.86 8.15 28.78
N THR A 119 5.57 8.42 28.88
CA THR A 119 4.50 7.55 28.37
C THR A 119 4.35 7.59 26.86
N ASP A 120 4.75 8.69 26.21
CA ASP A 120 4.52 8.97 24.81
C ASP A 120 5.81 9.06 23.99
N THR A 121 6.97 9.05 24.67
CA THR A 121 8.31 9.12 24.06
C THR A 121 9.27 8.17 24.76
N PHE A 122 10.06 7.42 23.97
CA PHE A 122 11.14 6.59 24.48
C PHE A 122 12.40 7.43 24.72
N TYR A 123 12.72 7.67 25.98
CA TYR A 123 13.94 8.34 26.40
C TYR A 123 15.10 7.34 26.60
N ILE A 124 16.27 7.67 26.06
CA ILE A 124 17.54 6.99 26.33
C ILE A 124 18.14 7.53 27.64
N ASP A 125 18.19 8.86 27.73
CA ASP A 125 18.57 9.63 28.91
C ASP A 125 17.71 10.93 28.97
N ASP A 126 18.09 11.93 29.77
CA ASP A 126 17.30 13.15 29.92
C ASP A 126 17.37 14.07 28.70
N ASP A 127 18.44 13.97 27.89
CA ASP A 127 18.68 14.82 26.73
C ASP A 127 18.53 14.10 25.39
N THR A 128 18.26 12.77 25.41
CA THR A 128 18.29 11.92 24.22
C THR A 128 17.05 11.00 24.14
N VAL A 129 16.45 10.93 22.97
CA VAL A 129 15.22 10.14 22.72
C VAL A 129 15.37 9.29 21.48
N LEU A 130 14.52 8.26 21.35
CA LEU A 130 14.15 7.73 20.02
C LEU A 130 13.17 8.73 19.40
N ARG A 131 13.50 9.27 18.23
CA ARG A 131 12.69 10.33 17.59
C ARG A 131 11.25 9.88 17.36
N VAL A 132 10.29 10.73 17.74
CA VAL A 132 8.85 10.47 17.62
C VAL A 132 8.27 10.86 16.26
N HIS A 133 9.04 11.59 15.47
CA HIS A 133 8.78 12.02 14.10
C HIS A 133 10.12 12.30 13.39
N THR A 134 10.09 12.51 12.07
CA THR A 134 11.31 12.82 11.31
C THR A 134 11.60 14.32 11.21
N SER A 135 10.81 15.18 11.87
CA SER A 135 10.98 16.64 11.88
C SER A 135 12.37 17.13 12.35
N PRO A 136 13.09 16.45 13.29
CA PRO A 136 14.47 16.83 13.61
C PRO A 136 15.41 16.89 12.41
N VAL A 137 15.15 16.04 11.39
CA VAL A 137 15.92 16.07 10.15
C VAL A 137 15.70 17.37 9.38
N GLN A 138 14.49 17.95 9.44
CA GLN A 138 14.18 19.25 8.85
C GLN A 138 15.01 20.36 9.53
N VAL A 139 15.09 20.35 10.88
CA VAL A 139 15.93 21.29 11.65
C VAL A 139 17.40 21.15 11.23
N ARG A 140 17.92 19.91 11.18
CA ARG A 140 19.31 19.64 10.75
C ARG A 140 19.57 20.09 9.32
N ALA A 141 18.60 19.93 8.42
CA ALA A 141 18.71 20.38 7.04
C ALA A 141 18.78 21.91 6.95
N MET A 142 17.95 22.62 7.75
CA MET A 142 18.00 24.08 7.84
C MET A 142 19.32 24.60 8.43
N ILE A 143 19.90 23.90 9.39
CA ILE A 143 21.22 24.23 9.92
C ILE A 143 22.34 24.02 8.88
N ALA A 144 22.18 22.99 8.03
CA ALA A 144 23.21 22.61 7.05
C ALA A 144 23.26 23.52 5.81
N GLN A 145 22.13 24.14 5.43
CA GLN A 145 22.08 25.02 4.24
C GLN A 145 21.05 26.14 4.43
N PRO A 146 21.34 27.36 3.90
CA PRO A 146 20.37 28.47 3.92
C PRO A 146 19.21 28.21 2.96
N PRO A 147 18.09 28.98 3.09
CA PRO A 147 17.00 28.92 2.11
C PRO A 147 17.47 29.39 0.71
N PRO A 148 16.83 28.94 -0.41
CA PRO A 148 15.66 28.07 -0.40
C PRO A 148 15.99 26.60 -0.12
N ILE A 149 15.06 25.90 0.56
CA ILE A 149 15.20 24.48 0.86
C ILE A 149 13.89 23.73 0.55
N TYR A 150 14.01 22.60 -0.14
CA TYR A 150 12.93 21.67 -0.45
C TYR A 150 13.42 20.26 -0.14
N VAL A 151 13.03 19.70 1.01
CA VAL A 151 13.53 18.40 1.46
C VAL A 151 12.39 17.50 1.90
N ILE A 152 12.58 16.19 1.72
CA ILE A 152 11.81 15.14 2.39
C ILE A 152 12.73 14.36 3.32
N ALA A 153 12.20 13.95 4.46
CA ALA A 153 12.90 13.21 5.48
C ALA A 153 12.21 11.85 5.72
N PRO A 154 12.53 10.81 4.92
CA PRO A 154 12.05 9.46 5.17
C PRO A 154 12.81 8.83 6.33
N GLY A 155 12.12 8.08 7.19
CA GLY A 155 12.79 7.37 8.27
C GLY A 155 11.86 6.65 9.23
N ARG A 156 12.48 5.85 10.11
CA ARG A 156 11.80 5.19 11.22
C ARG A 156 11.59 6.17 12.36
N VAL A 157 10.46 6.01 13.03
CA VAL A 157 10.06 6.79 14.20
C VAL A 157 9.47 5.87 15.26
N TYR A 158 9.42 6.34 16.52
CA TYR A 158 9.18 5.49 17.66
C TYR A 158 8.19 6.16 18.62
N ARG A 159 7.08 5.44 18.94
CA ARG A 159 6.07 5.88 19.92
C ARG A 159 5.63 4.68 20.74
N PRO A 160 5.38 4.80 22.05
CA PRO A 160 4.97 3.69 22.92
C PRO A 160 3.56 3.13 22.65
N ASP A 161 3.00 3.34 21.47
CA ASP A 161 1.66 2.89 21.08
C ASP A 161 1.71 1.49 20.45
N ASN A 162 0.74 0.63 20.78
CA ASN A 162 0.66 -0.71 20.22
C ASN A 162 -0.79 -1.22 20.17
N ASP A 163 -1.43 -1.11 18.99
CA ASP A 163 -2.75 -1.68 18.70
C ASP A 163 -2.85 -2.12 17.22
N ALA A 164 -4.06 -2.39 16.70
CA ALA A 164 -4.25 -2.82 15.31
C ALA A 164 -3.89 -1.73 14.26
N THR A 165 -3.80 -0.48 14.68
CA THR A 165 -3.52 0.71 13.85
C THR A 165 -2.22 1.41 14.21
N HIS A 166 -1.57 1.00 15.31
CA HIS A 166 -0.34 1.58 15.83
C HIS A 166 0.68 0.48 16.17
N THR A 167 1.95 0.79 15.98
CA THR A 167 3.08 -0.06 16.33
C THR A 167 4.16 0.81 16.97
N PRO A 168 4.95 0.29 17.93
CA PRO A 168 6.00 1.07 18.61
C PRO A 168 7.07 1.63 17.67
N GLN A 169 7.25 1.04 16.51
CA GLN A 169 8.10 1.50 15.44
C GLN A 169 7.32 1.53 14.13
N PHE A 170 7.36 2.65 13.42
CA PHE A 170 6.77 2.79 12.09
C PHE A 170 7.60 3.74 11.23
N HIS A 171 7.21 3.94 9.97
CA HIS A 171 7.93 4.78 9.04
C HIS A 171 7.14 6.05 8.73
N GLN A 172 7.84 7.17 8.71
CA GLN A 172 7.31 8.45 8.24
C GLN A 172 8.09 8.96 7.03
N VAL A 173 7.42 9.75 6.23
CA VAL A 173 8.04 10.70 5.30
C VAL A 173 7.49 12.07 5.66
N GLU A 174 8.37 12.96 6.07
CA GLU A 174 8.02 14.36 6.28
C GLU A 174 8.67 15.23 5.21
N GLY A 175 8.05 16.35 4.90
CA GLY A 175 8.59 17.29 3.92
C GLY A 175 8.60 18.71 4.47
N LEU A 176 9.60 19.47 4.03
CA LEU A 176 9.78 20.89 4.32
C LEU A 176 10.08 21.63 3.03
N ALA A 177 9.36 22.71 2.78
CA ALA A 177 9.67 23.68 1.74
C ALA A 177 9.75 25.06 2.34
N VAL A 178 10.87 25.76 2.17
CA VAL A 178 11.07 27.13 2.65
C VAL A 178 11.69 27.97 1.53
N ASP A 179 11.03 29.09 1.21
CA ASP A 179 11.49 30.06 0.21
C ASP A 179 10.81 31.40 0.49
N GLU A 180 11.12 32.44 -0.29
CA GLU A 180 10.40 33.70 -0.24
C GLU A 180 8.98 33.53 -0.78
N GLY A 181 7.98 33.93 0.00
CA GLY A 181 6.59 33.99 -0.45
C GLY A 181 5.85 32.66 -0.63
N VAL A 182 6.34 31.57 -0.06
CA VAL A 182 5.63 30.28 -0.02
C VAL A 182 4.33 30.39 0.77
N THR A 183 3.25 29.80 0.27
CA THR A 183 1.90 29.97 0.78
C THR A 183 1.22 28.63 1.11
N LEU A 184 0.10 28.70 1.85
CA LEU A 184 -0.77 27.54 2.08
C LEU A 184 -1.35 26.97 0.77
N ALA A 185 -1.49 27.79 -0.27
CA ALA A 185 -1.92 27.34 -1.60
C ALA A 185 -0.86 26.45 -2.26
N ASP A 186 0.43 26.76 -2.08
CA ASP A 186 1.54 25.96 -2.57
C ASP A 186 1.59 24.61 -1.85
N LEU A 187 1.39 24.59 -0.53
CA LEU A 187 1.22 23.35 0.24
C LEU A 187 0.07 22.51 -0.33
N LYS A 188 -1.12 23.10 -0.53
CA LYS A 188 -2.26 22.38 -1.08
C LYS A 188 -1.98 21.84 -2.47
N GLY A 189 -1.32 22.62 -3.34
CA GLY A 189 -0.93 22.20 -4.69
C GLY A 189 0.03 21.02 -4.69
N THR A 190 1.04 21.05 -3.83
CA THR A 190 2.03 19.98 -3.62
C THR A 190 1.35 18.69 -3.15
N LEU A 191 0.49 18.78 -2.14
CA LEU A 191 -0.22 17.62 -1.59
C LEU A 191 -1.29 17.08 -2.56
N LEU A 192 -1.91 17.91 -3.38
CA LEU A 192 -2.80 17.47 -4.45
C LEU A 192 -2.05 16.68 -5.52
N ALA A 193 -0.87 17.15 -5.93
CA ALA A 193 -0.02 16.42 -6.86
C ALA A 193 0.40 15.05 -6.28
N PHE A 194 0.81 15.01 -5.03
CA PHE A 194 1.10 13.78 -4.30
C PHE A 194 -0.11 12.83 -4.25
N ALA A 195 -1.28 13.32 -3.84
CA ALA A 195 -2.49 12.50 -3.71
C ALA A 195 -2.88 11.87 -5.06
N ARG A 196 -2.77 12.62 -6.15
CA ARG A 196 -3.05 12.13 -7.51
C ARG A 196 -2.05 11.11 -7.99
N ALA A 197 -0.78 11.28 -7.69
CA ALA A 197 0.26 10.32 -8.06
C ALA A 197 0.11 8.98 -7.31
N ILE A 198 -0.23 9.01 -6.02
CA ILE A 198 -0.29 7.81 -5.16
C ILE A 198 -1.65 7.10 -5.24
N PHE A 199 -2.77 7.85 -5.27
CA PHE A 199 -4.12 7.29 -5.15
C PHE A 199 -4.96 7.40 -6.44
N GLY A 200 -4.39 8.01 -7.50
CA GLY A 200 -5.02 8.12 -8.80
C GLY A 200 -5.40 9.55 -9.21
N PRO A 201 -5.51 9.82 -10.52
CA PRO A 201 -5.57 11.17 -11.09
C PRO A 201 -6.80 11.99 -10.69
N ASP A 202 -7.89 11.32 -10.32
CA ASP A 202 -9.17 11.96 -9.97
C ASP A 202 -9.29 12.28 -8.48
N ARG A 203 -8.17 12.29 -7.75
CA ARG A 203 -8.19 12.59 -6.32
C ARG A 203 -8.18 14.08 -6.06
N ASP A 204 -8.90 14.45 -4.99
CA ASP A 204 -8.94 15.79 -4.43
C ASP A 204 -8.44 15.80 -3.00
N VAL A 205 -8.00 16.95 -2.50
CA VAL A 205 -7.54 17.14 -1.12
C VAL A 205 -8.39 18.17 -0.39
N LEU A 206 -8.73 17.86 0.85
CA LEU A 206 -9.43 18.72 1.79
C LEU A 206 -8.49 19.03 2.95
N LEU A 207 -8.30 20.32 3.25
CA LEU A 207 -7.55 20.79 4.41
C LEU A 207 -8.54 21.09 5.54
N ARG A 208 -8.43 20.35 6.64
CA ARG A 208 -9.23 20.58 7.85
C ARG A 208 -8.36 21.26 8.92
N PRO A 209 -8.82 22.35 9.57
CA PRO A 209 -8.06 22.96 10.64
C PRO A 209 -7.68 21.97 11.75
N HIS A 210 -6.45 22.04 12.19
CA HIS A 210 -5.89 21.25 13.29
C HIS A 210 -4.88 22.10 14.08
N PHE A 211 -4.23 21.51 15.07
CA PHE A 211 -3.15 22.16 15.82
C PHE A 211 -1.92 21.28 15.91
N PHE A 212 -0.77 21.83 15.52
CA PHE A 212 0.55 21.29 15.81
C PHE A 212 1.46 22.40 16.34
N PRO A 213 2.37 22.14 17.30
CA PRO A 213 3.20 23.19 17.91
C PRO A 213 4.10 23.93 16.92
N PHE A 214 4.52 23.24 15.85
CA PHE A 214 5.52 23.70 14.87
C PHE A 214 4.90 24.24 13.57
N THR A 215 3.58 24.36 13.49
CA THR A 215 2.90 24.93 12.31
C THR A 215 1.75 25.86 12.69
N GLU A 216 1.58 26.97 11.95
CA GLU A 216 0.47 27.91 12.05
C GLU A 216 0.21 28.59 10.68
N PRO A 217 -0.96 28.38 10.04
CA PRO A 217 -2.01 27.43 10.43
C PRO A 217 -1.62 25.98 10.24
N SER A 218 -2.15 25.12 11.13
CA SER A 218 -2.02 23.67 11.03
C SER A 218 -3.27 23.07 10.40
N VAL A 219 -3.09 22.00 9.64
CA VAL A 219 -4.18 21.28 8.97
C VAL A 219 -3.96 19.75 9.00
N GLU A 220 -5.04 19.03 9.15
CA GLU A 220 -5.12 17.63 8.70
C GLU A 220 -5.52 17.60 7.23
N VAL A 221 -4.97 16.68 6.49
CA VAL A 221 -5.17 16.55 5.04
C VAL A 221 -5.89 15.26 4.73
N ASP A 222 -7.10 15.41 4.20
CA ASP A 222 -7.90 14.31 3.73
C ASP A 222 -7.81 14.19 2.21
N VAL A 223 -7.80 12.95 1.71
CA VAL A 223 -7.92 12.64 0.29
C VAL A 223 -9.31 12.11 0.00
N SER A 224 -9.92 12.51 -1.14
CA SER A 224 -11.21 12.00 -1.57
C SER A 224 -11.17 10.47 -1.67
N CYS A 225 -12.18 9.81 -1.11
CA CYS A 225 -12.22 8.36 -1.02
C CYS A 225 -12.20 7.71 -2.42
N PHE A 226 -11.35 6.71 -2.60
CA PHE A 226 -11.23 5.98 -3.87
C PHE A 226 -12.07 4.70 -3.91
N ASN A 227 -12.77 4.36 -2.83
CA ASN A 227 -13.59 3.15 -2.71
C ASN A 227 -15.09 3.41 -2.94
N CYS A 228 -15.51 4.65 -3.00
CA CYS A 228 -16.93 5.01 -3.07
C CYS A 228 -17.15 6.33 -3.82
N ASP A 229 -18.40 6.64 -4.07
CA ASP A 229 -18.84 7.96 -4.56
C ASP A 229 -19.45 8.75 -3.39
N ALA A 230 -18.84 9.87 -3.04
CA ALA A 230 -19.27 10.79 -1.98
C ALA A 230 -19.68 10.11 -0.64
N GLY A 231 -19.05 9.00 -0.28
CA GLY A 231 -19.32 8.29 0.98
C GLY A 231 -20.24 7.06 0.85
N TYR A 232 -20.79 6.80 -0.32
CA TYR A 232 -21.73 5.70 -0.54
C TYR A 232 -21.26 4.73 -1.62
N MET A 233 -21.54 3.45 -1.39
CA MET A 233 -21.29 2.37 -2.35
C MET A 233 -22.38 2.36 -3.44
N ARG A 234 -22.15 1.64 -4.54
CA ARG A 234 -23.13 1.53 -5.65
C ARG A 234 -24.50 0.98 -5.25
N ASP A 235 -24.57 0.20 -4.18
CA ASP A 235 -25.80 -0.36 -3.62
C ASP A 235 -26.51 0.59 -2.63
N GLY A 236 -25.99 1.81 -2.46
CA GLY A 236 -26.50 2.82 -1.52
C GLY A 236 -26.07 2.64 -0.07
N SER A 237 -25.30 1.61 0.25
CA SER A 237 -24.73 1.43 1.60
C SER A 237 -23.62 2.44 1.88
N ARG A 238 -23.37 2.71 3.16
CA ARG A 238 -22.23 3.54 3.57
C ARG A 238 -20.90 2.86 3.23
N CYS A 239 -19.97 3.62 2.69
CA CYS A 239 -18.63 3.12 2.40
C CYS A 239 -17.93 2.66 3.69
N PRO A 240 -17.46 1.40 3.78
CA PRO A 240 -16.78 0.90 4.97
C PRO A 240 -15.42 1.55 5.20
N LEU A 241 -14.74 2.02 4.14
CA LEU A 241 -13.42 2.62 4.23
C LEU A 241 -13.47 4.04 4.81
N CYS A 242 -14.28 4.94 4.25
CA CYS A 242 -14.42 6.32 4.72
C CYS A 242 -15.56 6.51 5.72
N LYS A 243 -16.26 5.43 6.09
CA LYS A 243 -17.41 5.44 7.03
C LYS A 243 -18.51 6.45 6.64
N GLY A 244 -18.66 6.71 5.35
CA GLY A 244 -19.68 7.60 4.79
C GLY A 244 -19.28 9.08 4.70
N SER A 245 -18.05 9.46 5.05
CA SER A 245 -17.58 10.84 4.94
C SER A 245 -17.24 11.27 3.51
N GLY A 246 -16.88 10.32 2.65
CA GLY A 246 -16.31 10.59 1.32
C GLY A 246 -14.81 10.97 1.36
N TRP A 247 -14.20 11.07 2.54
CA TRP A 247 -12.84 11.52 2.75
C TRP A 247 -12.04 10.57 3.63
N LEU A 248 -10.73 10.50 3.41
CA LEU A 248 -9.79 9.66 4.13
C LEU A 248 -8.66 10.52 4.64
N GLU A 249 -8.52 10.64 5.95
CA GLU A 249 -7.38 11.30 6.57
C GLU A 249 -6.10 10.54 6.25
N VAL A 250 -5.10 11.27 5.76
CA VAL A 250 -3.86 10.71 5.24
C VAL A 250 -2.63 11.25 5.97
N LEU A 251 -2.59 12.57 6.26
CA LEU A 251 -1.40 13.23 6.79
C LEU A 251 -1.73 14.54 7.52
N GLY A 252 -0.79 15.00 8.35
CA GLY A 252 -0.79 16.34 8.93
C GLY A 252 0.14 17.28 8.16
N ALA A 253 -0.21 18.58 8.12
CA ALA A 253 0.57 19.60 7.44
C ALA A 253 0.30 21.00 8.02
N GLY A 254 1.07 21.99 7.57
CA GLY A 254 0.81 23.40 7.92
C GLY A 254 1.90 24.33 7.40
N MET A 255 1.67 25.62 7.60
CA MET A 255 2.75 26.60 7.42
C MET A 255 3.69 26.52 8.63
N VAL A 256 4.98 26.60 8.40
CA VAL A 256 5.98 26.53 9.48
C VAL A 256 5.79 27.72 10.43
N ASP A 257 5.72 27.41 11.73
CA ASP A 257 5.59 28.45 12.76
C ASP A 257 6.85 29.35 12.77
N PRO A 258 6.71 30.68 12.86
CA PRO A 258 7.85 31.60 12.92
C PRO A 258 8.86 31.28 14.03
N ASN A 259 8.43 30.73 15.17
CA ASN A 259 9.34 30.31 16.25
C ASN A 259 10.32 29.21 15.84
N VAL A 260 9.92 28.35 14.88
CA VAL A 260 10.82 27.34 14.31
C VAL A 260 11.91 28.02 13.49
N PHE A 261 11.57 29.05 12.71
CA PHE A 261 12.56 29.84 11.97
C PHE A 261 13.45 30.67 12.90
N ASP A 262 12.90 31.21 13.99
CA ASP A 262 13.70 31.93 14.99
C ASP A 262 14.79 31.06 15.61
N TYR A 263 14.54 29.77 15.81
CA TYR A 263 15.56 28.82 16.28
C TYR A 263 16.73 28.67 15.30
N VAL A 264 16.48 28.74 13.99
CA VAL A 264 17.49 28.60 12.93
C VAL A 264 17.80 29.91 12.21
N ARG A 265 17.46 31.06 12.82
CA ARG A 265 17.64 32.40 12.22
C ARG A 265 19.09 32.69 11.82
N GLU A 266 20.06 32.26 12.61
CA GLU A 266 21.48 32.47 12.31
C GLU A 266 21.96 31.74 11.02
N TYR A 267 21.20 30.75 10.54
CA TYR A 267 21.48 30.02 9.31
C TYR A 267 20.75 30.60 8.08
N GLY A 268 20.15 31.79 8.23
CA GLY A 268 19.51 32.54 7.14
C GLY A 268 17.99 32.45 7.09
N TYR A 269 17.35 31.77 8.03
CA TYR A 269 15.89 31.60 8.09
C TYR A 269 15.24 32.74 8.90
N ASP A 270 15.24 33.92 8.30
CA ASP A 270 14.60 35.11 8.89
C ASP A 270 13.08 35.07 8.62
N PRO A 271 12.21 34.91 9.66
CA PRO A 271 10.74 34.80 9.47
C PRO A 271 10.10 36.04 8.86
N ASP A 272 10.82 37.19 8.82
CA ASP A 272 10.36 38.38 8.10
C ASP A 272 10.62 38.32 6.58
N LYS A 273 11.43 37.37 6.10
CA LYS A 273 11.83 37.24 4.70
C LYS A 273 11.38 35.95 4.05
N VAL A 274 11.36 34.84 4.81
CA VAL A 274 11.00 33.54 4.28
C VAL A 274 9.73 33.02 4.95
N THR A 275 8.99 32.24 4.20
CA THR A 275 7.86 31.44 4.67
C THR A 275 8.08 30.00 4.25
N GLY A 276 7.36 29.08 4.84
CA GLY A 276 7.50 27.67 4.47
C GLY A 276 6.30 26.86 4.90
N PHE A 277 6.22 25.67 4.34
CA PHE A 277 5.26 24.67 4.77
C PHE A 277 5.97 23.36 5.12
N ALA A 278 5.34 22.61 6.01
CA ALA A 278 5.75 21.24 6.34
C ALA A 278 4.55 20.30 6.28
N PHE A 279 4.84 19.02 6.04
CA PHE A 279 3.86 17.94 6.07
C PHE A 279 4.50 16.65 6.58
N GLY A 280 3.69 15.74 7.14
CA GLY A 280 4.18 14.45 7.63
C GLY A 280 3.15 13.35 7.47
N MET A 281 3.56 12.21 6.89
CA MET A 281 2.72 11.05 6.62
C MET A 281 3.34 9.75 7.12
N GLY A 282 2.50 8.85 7.65
CA GLY A 282 2.89 7.48 7.97
C GLY A 282 2.89 6.61 6.71
N VAL A 283 4.02 5.97 6.41
CA VAL A 283 4.17 5.11 5.22
C VAL A 283 3.23 3.91 5.29
N GLU A 284 3.09 3.32 6.48
CA GLU A 284 2.17 2.20 6.72
C GLU A 284 0.72 2.60 6.45
N ARG A 285 0.31 3.81 6.85
CA ARG A 285 -1.05 4.32 6.58
C ARG A 285 -1.32 4.43 5.08
N ILE A 286 -0.36 4.97 4.32
CA ILE A 286 -0.43 5.04 2.86
C ILE A 286 -0.53 3.64 2.26
N ALA A 287 0.33 2.70 2.71
CA ALA A 287 0.34 1.32 2.25
C ALA A 287 -1.00 0.60 2.55
N MET A 288 -1.53 0.74 3.77
CA MET A 288 -2.82 0.18 4.16
C MET A 288 -3.95 0.67 3.26
N LEU A 289 -4.02 1.97 3.02
CA LEU A 289 -5.05 2.58 2.17
C LEU A 289 -4.91 2.11 0.72
N ARG A 290 -3.70 2.12 0.16
CA ARG A 290 -3.43 1.80 -1.25
C ARG A 290 -3.67 0.33 -1.58
N HIS A 291 -3.36 -0.57 -0.65
CA HIS A 291 -3.38 -2.01 -0.85
C HIS A 291 -4.51 -2.74 -0.11
N GLY A 292 -5.37 -1.99 0.61
CA GLY A 292 -6.51 -2.57 1.33
C GLY A 292 -6.10 -3.48 2.49
N VAL A 293 -4.94 -3.24 3.12
CA VAL A 293 -4.47 -4.03 4.27
C VAL A 293 -5.19 -3.55 5.54
N PRO A 294 -5.95 -4.41 6.23
CA PRO A 294 -6.81 -3.97 7.33
C PRO A 294 -6.10 -3.84 8.68
N ASP A 295 -4.93 -4.47 8.83
CA ASP A 295 -4.18 -4.55 10.09
C ASP A 295 -2.70 -4.29 9.85
N LEU A 296 -2.17 -3.26 10.52
CA LEU A 296 -0.79 -2.80 10.37
C LEU A 296 0.23 -3.87 10.79
N ARG A 297 -0.11 -4.72 11.76
CA ARG A 297 0.78 -5.78 12.27
C ARG A 297 1.19 -6.78 11.20
N LEU A 298 0.36 -6.99 10.18
CA LEU A 298 0.66 -7.87 9.05
C LEU A 298 1.95 -7.50 8.31
N TYR A 299 2.35 -6.24 8.35
CA TYR A 299 3.63 -5.80 7.75
C TYR A 299 4.85 -6.29 8.53
N PHE A 300 4.70 -6.61 9.81
CA PHE A 300 5.80 -6.94 10.71
C PHE A 300 5.81 -8.39 11.18
N ASP A 301 4.72 -9.14 10.99
CA ASP A 301 4.58 -10.54 11.42
C ASP A 301 5.48 -11.52 10.64
N GLY A 302 6.03 -11.10 9.48
CA GLY A 302 6.89 -11.94 8.64
C GLY A 302 6.16 -13.11 7.96
N ASP A 303 4.82 -13.08 7.88
CA ASP A 303 4.03 -14.12 7.23
C ASP A 303 4.27 -14.12 5.71
N LEU A 304 4.94 -15.16 5.21
CA LEU A 304 5.23 -15.31 3.79
C LEU A 304 3.97 -15.39 2.92
N ARG A 305 2.83 -15.85 3.45
CA ARG A 305 1.56 -15.89 2.72
C ARG A 305 1.03 -14.48 2.44
N PHE A 306 1.25 -13.56 3.39
CA PHE A 306 0.95 -12.15 3.22
C PHE A 306 1.94 -11.49 2.26
N LEU A 307 3.23 -11.63 2.50
CA LEU A 307 4.28 -10.95 1.73
C LEU A 307 4.26 -11.34 0.24
N ARG A 308 3.96 -12.60 -0.08
CA ARG A 308 3.88 -13.08 -1.47
C ARG A 308 2.73 -12.50 -2.29
N GLN A 309 1.70 -11.91 -1.66
CA GLN A 309 0.58 -11.29 -2.37
C GLN A 309 0.99 -9.99 -3.08
N PHE A 310 2.09 -9.37 -2.68
CA PHE A 310 2.58 -8.09 -3.19
C PHE A 310 3.87 -8.29 -3.99
N GLY A 311 3.85 -9.24 -4.91
CA GLY A 311 4.97 -9.56 -5.78
C GLY A 311 5.47 -8.35 -6.59
N ALA A 312 6.75 -8.43 -7.02
CA ALA A 312 7.45 -7.34 -7.69
C ALA A 312 6.63 -6.69 -8.81
N ARG A 313 6.55 -5.40 -8.77
CA ARG A 313 6.33 -4.54 -9.93
C ARG A 313 7.67 -4.19 -10.56
#